data_192e96ca771adef0770724bf3f64d2e0
#
_entry.id   192e96ca771adef0770724bf3f64d2e0
#
_cell.length_a   1.000
_cell.length_b   1.000
_cell.length_c   1.000
_cell.angle_alpha   90.00
_cell.angle_beta   90.00
_cell.angle_gamma   90.00
#
_symmetry.space_group_name_H-M   'P 1'
#
loop_
_entity.id
_entity.type
_entity.pdbx_description
1 polymer ?
#
loop_
_entity_poly.entity_id
_entity_poly.type
_entity_poly.pdbx_seq_one_letter_code
_entity_poly.pdbx_strand_id
1 'polypeptide(L)'
;MARSTSSAPPLANADLATRLDELADLLEEQRADPFRVRAYRNAAETLRRLPRPVDEIYRQEGLEGLENLPDIGVSIARSVRAMLTTGRLPMLERVRGASDPETLLMTVPGIGPKTAELLHDELGIDSLEALEAAAHDGRLANIAGIGAKRLQGIRDLLATRLGRIRPPRASVSADEPSVSELLDVDHEYREKAEAGRLRTIAPRRMNPSGDAWLPVLHTRRGDRHYTALYSNTPRAHQFGRTRDWVVIYVESPGADGPATERQYTVVSAGSGPLRGERVVRGREPECIAHYRREPGSEPL
;
A
#
# COMPACT_ATOMS: atom_id res chain seq x y z
N MET A 1 36.71 9.31 12.71
CA MET A 1 36.30 7.89 12.65
C MET A 1 34.92 7.83 11.99
N ALA A 2 34.91 7.55 10.70
CA ALA A 2 33.67 7.42 9.94
C ALA A 2 33.01 6.06 10.30
N ARG A 3 31.76 6.10 10.75
CA ARG A 3 30.94 4.89 10.94
C ARG A 3 30.55 4.36 9.57
N SER A 4 31.12 3.23 9.19
CA SER A 4 30.72 2.44 8.02
C SER A 4 29.24 2.06 8.19
N THR A 5 28.37 2.62 7.38
CA THR A 5 27.02 2.10 7.19
C THR A 5 27.17 0.77 6.48
N SER A 6 26.90 -0.31 7.20
CA SER A 6 26.83 -1.66 6.64
C SER A 6 25.67 -1.70 5.64
N SER A 7 25.97 -1.45 4.38
CA SER A 7 25.05 -1.71 3.26
C SER A 7 25.01 -3.23 3.08
N ALA A 8 23.84 -3.82 3.15
CA ALA A 8 23.67 -5.21 2.74
C ALA A 8 24.18 -5.39 1.30
N PRO A 9 24.77 -6.55 0.96
CA PRO A 9 25.26 -6.78 -0.41
C PRO A 9 24.11 -6.59 -1.41
N PRO A 10 24.39 -5.99 -2.59
CA PRO A 10 23.35 -5.77 -3.59
C PRO A 10 22.75 -7.11 -4.01
N LEU A 11 21.41 -7.15 -4.12
CA LEU A 11 20.69 -8.33 -4.58
C LEU A 11 21.08 -8.61 -6.04
N ALA A 12 21.46 -9.85 -6.33
CA ALA A 12 21.76 -10.27 -7.70
C ALA A 12 20.49 -10.21 -8.58
N ASN A 13 20.66 -10.00 -9.88
CA ASN A 13 19.54 -10.01 -10.85
C ASN A 13 18.67 -11.26 -10.71
N ALA A 14 19.30 -12.41 -10.44
CA ALA A 14 18.62 -13.69 -10.26
C ALA A 14 17.71 -13.70 -8.99
N ASP A 15 18.15 -13.05 -7.91
CA ASP A 15 17.36 -12.98 -6.66
C ASP A 15 16.12 -12.09 -6.85
N LEU A 16 16.30 -10.96 -7.55
CA LEU A 16 15.18 -10.06 -7.89
C LEU A 16 14.18 -10.75 -8.80
N ALA A 17 14.68 -11.46 -9.84
CA ALA A 17 13.86 -12.24 -10.75
C ALA A 17 13.06 -13.34 -10.02
N THR A 18 13.69 -14.05 -9.10
CA THR A 18 13.03 -15.09 -8.31
C THR A 18 11.86 -14.53 -7.47
N ARG A 19 12.02 -13.33 -6.91
CA ARG A 19 10.94 -12.67 -6.15
C ARG A 19 9.79 -12.20 -7.03
N LEU A 20 10.08 -11.76 -8.26
CA LEU A 20 9.04 -11.40 -9.22
C LEU A 20 8.27 -12.62 -9.72
N ASP A 21 8.94 -13.76 -9.95
CA ASP A 21 8.26 -15.02 -10.30
C ASP A 21 7.37 -15.51 -9.17
N GLU A 22 7.88 -15.51 -7.93
CA GLU A 22 7.08 -15.89 -6.78
C GLU A 22 5.84 -14.99 -6.62
N LEU A 23 5.99 -13.68 -6.85
CA LEU A 23 4.84 -12.77 -6.87
C LEU A 23 3.85 -13.15 -7.97
N ALA A 24 4.35 -13.47 -9.18
CA ALA A 24 3.50 -13.89 -10.28
C ALA A 24 2.72 -15.17 -9.97
N ASP A 25 3.38 -16.17 -9.37
CA ASP A 25 2.76 -17.44 -8.99
C ASP A 25 1.66 -17.24 -7.95
N LEU A 26 1.91 -16.46 -6.90
CA LEU A 26 0.92 -16.14 -5.87
C LEU A 26 -0.26 -15.33 -6.43
N LEU A 27 -0.01 -14.37 -7.34
CA LEU A 27 -1.05 -13.62 -8.02
C LEU A 27 -1.92 -14.53 -8.89
N GLU A 28 -1.32 -15.51 -9.58
CA GLU A 28 -2.06 -16.50 -10.38
C GLU A 28 -2.93 -17.39 -9.50
N GLU A 29 -2.39 -17.91 -8.40
CA GLU A 29 -3.14 -18.69 -7.41
C GLU A 29 -4.34 -17.91 -6.85
N GLN A 30 -4.17 -16.59 -6.63
CA GLN A 30 -5.20 -15.69 -6.15
C GLN A 30 -6.12 -15.16 -7.24
N ARG A 31 -5.99 -15.67 -8.47
CA ARG A 31 -6.83 -15.31 -9.64
C ARG A 31 -6.75 -13.83 -10.02
N ALA A 32 -5.59 -13.22 -9.87
CA ALA A 32 -5.34 -11.88 -10.37
C ALA A 32 -5.39 -11.82 -11.90
N ASP A 33 -5.44 -10.59 -12.45
CA ASP A 33 -5.44 -10.36 -13.89
C ASP A 33 -4.27 -11.11 -14.58
N PRO A 34 -4.54 -11.98 -15.57
CA PRO A 34 -3.50 -12.74 -16.28
C PRO A 34 -2.45 -11.87 -16.98
N PHE A 35 -2.83 -10.66 -17.43
CA PHE A 35 -1.87 -9.71 -18.01
C PHE A 35 -0.87 -9.24 -16.96
N ARG A 36 -1.31 -9.00 -15.74
CA ARG A 36 -0.44 -8.63 -14.62
C ARG A 36 0.51 -9.77 -14.25
N VAL A 37 0.03 -11.00 -14.15
CA VAL A 37 0.85 -12.19 -13.90
C VAL A 37 1.94 -12.32 -14.96
N ARG A 38 1.55 -12.21 -16.24
CA ARG A 38 2.50 -12.28 -17.37
C ARG A 38 3.55 -11.17 -17.33
N ALA A 39 3.14 -9.93 -16.97
CA ALA A 39 4.06 -8.81 -16.86
C ALA A 39 5.18 -9.06 -15.84
N TYR A 40 4.85 -9.62 -14.67
CA TYR A 40 5.86 -9.98 -13.67
C TYR A 40 6.78 -11.11 -14.14
N ARG A 41 6.26 -12.13 -14.83
CA ARG A 41 7.06 -13.23 -15.39
C ARG A 41 8.02 -12.73 -16.48
N ASN A 42 7.55 -11.91 -17.40
CA ASN A 42 8.39 -11.32 -18.46
C ASN A 42 9.50 -10.46 -17.84
N ALA A 43 9.17 -9.64 -16.84
CA ALA A 43 10.18 -8.83 -16.16
C ALA A 43 11.22 -9.69 -15.42
N ALA A 44 10.82 -10.79 -14.79
CA ALA A 44 11.75 -11.73 -14.17
C ALA A 44 12.70 -12.33 -15.21
N GLU A 45 12.19 -12.72 -16.38
CA GLU A 45 13.01 -13.23 -17.48
C GLU A 45 13.97 -12.16 -18.01
N THR A 46 13.51 -10.91 -18.17
CA THR A 46 14.37 -9.79 -18.56
C THR A 46 15.50 -9.58 -17.58
N LEU A 47 15.22 -9.56 -16.26
CA LEU A 47 16.27 -9.41 -15.24
C LEU A 47 17.29 -10.54 -15.28
N ARG A 48 16.90 -11.79 -15.56
CA ARG A 48 17.83 -12.92 -15.70
C ARG A 48 18.76 -12.78 -16.89
N ARG A 49 18.26 -12.18 -17.97
CA ARG A 49 19.02 -12.03 -19.24
C ARG A 49 19.89 -10.79 -19.28
N LEU A 50 19.76 -9.88 -18.32
CA LEU A 50 20.56 -8.66 -18.31
C LEU A 50 22.05 -8.98 -18.23
N PRO A 51 22.87 -8.42 -19.13
CA PRO A 51 24.31 -8.66 -19.16
C PRO A 51 25.07 -7.93 -18.05
N ARG A 52 24.42 -6.97 -17.40
CA ARG A 52 24.99 -6.18 -16.29
C ARG A 52 24.05 -6.18 -15.07
N PRO A 53 24.57 -5.93 -13.86
CA PRO A 53 23.75 -5.82 -12.65
C PRO A 53 22.72 -4.71 -12.75
N VAL A 54 21.48 -5.00 -12.39
CA VAL A 54 20.37 -4.03 -12.47
C VAL A 54 20.53 -2.87 -11.45
N ASP A 55 21.24 -3.11 -10.35
CA ASP A 55 21.59 -2.07 -9.38
C ASP A 55 22.56 -1.03 -9.96
N GLU A 56 23.42 -1.41 -10.92
CA GLU A 56 24.26 -0.48 -11.66
C GLU A 56 23.44 0.39 -12.61
N ILE A 57 22.44 -0.20 -13.29
CA ILE A 57 21.51 0.55 -14.14
C ILE A 57 20.78 1.58 -13.30
N TYR A 58 20.23 1.16 -12.16
CA TYR A 58 19.53 2.08 -11.26
C TYR A 58 20.44 3.18 -10.71
N ARG A 59 21.69 2.88 -10.34
CA ARG A 59 22.63 3.88 -9.84
C ARG A 59 23.07 4.91 -10.88
N GLN A 60 23.16 4.50 -12.14
CA GLN A 60 23.64 5.37 -13.23
C GLN A 60 22.51 6.15 -13.91
N GLU A 61 21.36 5.53 -14.10
CA GLU A 61 20.27 6.02 -14.95
C GLU A 61 18.97 6.26 -14.15
N GLY A 62 18.98 5.95 -12.84
CA GLY A 62 17.81 6.15 -11.99
C GLY A 62 16.63 5.21 -12.32
N LEU A 63 15.42 5.68 -12.04
CA LEU A 63 14.20 4.93 -12.32
C LEU A 63 13.96 4.78 -13.82
N GLU A 64 14.27 5.82 -14.58
CA GLU A 64 14.13 5.84 -16.04
C GLU A 64 14.96 4.72 -16.72
N GLY A 65 16.17 4.46 -16.22
CA GLY A 65 16.99 3.35 -16.71
C GLY A 65 16.35 1.99 -16.49
N LEU A 66 15.57 1.82 -15.41
CA LEU A 66 14.81 0.60 -15.17
C LEU A 66 13.57 0.51 -16.08
N GLU A 67 12.90 1.63 -16.32
CA GLU A 67 11.70 1.71 -17.18
C GLU A 67 12.04 1.47 -18.67
N ASN A 68 13.26 1.78 -19.09
CA ASN A 68 13.75 1.54 -20.45
C ASN A 68 14.12 0.06 -20.71
N LEU A 69 14.13 -0.79 -19.69
CA LEU A 69 14.36 -2.22 -19.87
C LEU A 69 13.15 -2.89 -20.53
N PRO A 70 13.39 -3.88 -21.45
CA PRO A 70 12.30 -4.64 -22.06
C PRO A 70 11.37 -5.23 -20.98
N ASP A 71 10.07 -5.22 -21.23
CA ASP A 71 9.03 -5.78 -20.36
C ASP A 71 8.99 -5.20 -18.92
N ILE A 72 9.74 -4.16 -18.63
CA ILE A 72 9.74 -3.47 -17.34
C ILE A 72 9.05 -2.12 -17.47
N GLY A 73 7.72 -2.13 -17.28
CA GLY A 73 6.95 -0.89 -17.18
C GLY A 73 7.13 -0.21 -15.81
N VAL A 74 6.58 0.99 -15.70
CA VAL A 74 6.68 1.89 -14.56
C VAL A 74 6.42 1.20 -13.20
N SER A 75 5.37 0.38 -13.08
CA SER A 75 5.01 -0.34 -11.84
C SER A 75 6.08 -1.34 -11.43
N ILE A 76 6.61 -2.11 -12.40
CA ILE A 76 7.64 -3.13 -12.13
C ILE A 76 8.99 -2.47 -11.84
N ALA A 77 9.36 -1.41 -12.57
CA ALA A 77 10.56 -0.63 -12.30
C ALA A 77 10.63 -0.14 -10.85
N ARG A 78 9.50 0.26 -10.31
CA ARG A 78 9.38 0.69 -8.89
C ARG A 78 9.46 -0.48 -7.93
N SER A 79 8.88 -1.62 -8.28
CA SER A 79 9.05 -2.86 -7.51
C SER A 79 10.52 -3.27 -7.45
N VAL A 80 11.24 -3.19 -8.58
CA VAL A 80 12.69 -3.43 -8.64
C VAL A 80 13.44 -2.41 -7.79
N ARG A 81 13.13 -1.11 -7.91
CA ARG A 81 13.72 -0.07 -7.04
C ARG A 81 13.49 -0.34 -5.57
N ALA A 82 12.28 -0.71 -5.17
CA ALA A 82 11.96 -1.02 -3.77
C ALA A 82 12.84 -2.18 -3.28
N MET A 83 12.98 -3.24 -4.05
CA MET A 83 13.87 -4.36 -3.73
C MET A 83 15.33 -3.94 -3.62
N LEU A 84 15.83 -3.10 -4.53
CA LEU A 84 17.21 -2.61 -4.49
C LEU A 84 17.50 -1.71 -3.28
N THR A 85 16.55 -0.87 -2.90
CA THR A 85 16.74 0.14 -1.83
C THR A 85 16.40 -0.37 -0.44
N THR A 86 15.41 -1.26 -0.32
CA THR A 86 14.89 -1.74 0.97
C THR A 86 15.09 -3.25 1.18
N GLY A 87 15.52 -3.98 0.16
CA GLY A 87 15.60 -5.44 0.17
C GLY A 87 14.22 -6.12 0.18
N ARG A 88 13.12 -5.38 0.01
CA ARG A 88 11.75 -5.88 0.18
C ARG A 88 10.90 -5.63 -1.07
N LEU A 89 9.93 -6.50 -1.30
CA LEU A 89 8.90 -6.34 -2.32
C LEU A 89 7.54 -6.27 -1.60
N PRO A 90 7.00 -5.06 -1.32
CA PRO A 90 5.80 -4.88 -0.49
C PRO A 90 4.60 -5.68 -0.97
N MET A 91 4.39 -5.74 -2.28
CA MET A 91 3.31 -6.52 -2.86
C MET A 91 3.45 -8.02 -2.58
N LEU A 92 4.66 -8.58 -2.71
CA LEU A 92 4.93 -9.99 -2.41
C LEU A 92 4.66 -10.31 -0.94
N GLU A 93 5.10 -9.45 -0.03
CA GLU A 93 4.84 -9.60 1.41
C GLU A 93 3.34 -9.59 1.72
N ARG A 94 2.60 -8.73 1.04
CA ARG A 94 1.14 -8.63 1.19
C ARG A 94 0.44 -9.90 0.72
N VAL A 95 0.74 -10.37 -0.48
CA VAL A 95 0.09 -11.57 -1.03
C VAL A 95 0.48 -12.85 -0.30
N ARG A 96 1.65 -12.86 0.36
CA ARG A 96 2.04 -13.90 1.32
C ARG A 96 1.31 -13.80 2.66
N GLY A 97 0.62 -12.67 2.95
CA GLY A 97 0.07 -12.38 4.28
C GLY A 97 1.12 -11.95 5.30
N ALA A 98 2.32 -11.56 4.85
CA ALA A 98 3.46 -11.19 5.70
C ALA A 98 3.64 -9.67 5.86
N SER A 99 2.67 -8.85 5.46
CA SER A 99 2.72 -7.38 5.60
C SER A 99 2.92 -6.98 7.07
N ASP A 100 3.92 -6.16 7.31
CA ASP A 100 4.24 -5.62 8.63
C ASP A 100 4.29 -4.08 8.57
N PRO A 101 3.15 -3.40 8.88
CA PRO A 101 3.08 -1.95 8.89
C PRO A 101 4.08 -1.29 9.82
N GLU A 102 4.32 -1.86 10.99
CA GLU A 102 5.28 -1.30 11.96
C GLU A 102 6.69 -1.25 11.40
N THR A 103 7.13 -2.32 10.72
CA THR A 103 8.44 -2.34 10.05
C THR A 103 8.53 -1.25 8.97
N LEU A 104 7.45 -1.00 8.23
CA LEU A 104 7.40 0.11 7.28
C LEU A 104 7.54 1.47 7.96
N LEU A 105 6.82 1.68 9.06
CA LEU A 105 6.86 2.93 9.83
C LEU A 105 8.25 3.15 10.45
N MET A 106 8.91 2.10 10.93
CA MET A 106 10.29 2.17 11.46
C MET A 106 11.33 2.57 10.41
N THR A 107 11.02 2.53 9.12
CA THR A 107 11.91 3.07 8.08
C THR A 107 12.01 4.60 8.12
N VAL A 108 11.12 5.27 8.85
CA VAL A 108 11.12 6.72 9.03
C VAL A 108 12.04 7.08 10.22
N PRO A 109 13.13 7.86 10.02
CA PRO A 109 14.01 8.27 11.09
C PRO A 109 13.26 8.94 12.24
N GLY A 110 13.53 8.45 13.44
CA GLY A 110 12.85 8.93 14.65
C GLY A 110 11.58 8.13 15.01
N ILE A 111 11.14 7.18 14.20
CA ILE A 111 10.09 6.23 14.57
C ILE A 111 10.76 4.92 14.96
N GLY A 112 10.78 4.65 16.26
CA GLY A 112 11.26 3.38 16.81
C GLY A 112 10.12 2.36 16.99
N PRO A 113 10.42 1.12 17.44
CA PRO A 113 9.41 0.06 17.57
C PRO A 113 8.20 0.46 18.38
N LYS A 114 8.37 1.05 19.56
CA LYS A 114 7.25 1.52 20.42
C LYS A 114 6.42 2.60 19.74
N THR A 115 7.05 3.52 19.01
CA THR A 115 6.32 4.59 18.31
C THR A 115 5.60 4.02 17.10
N ALA A 116 6.20 3.08 16.36
CA ALA A 116 5.55 2.40 15.24
C ALA A 116 4.32 1.61 15.70
N GLU A 117 4.42 0.88 16.82
CA GLU A 117 3.31 0.18 17.45
C GLU A 117 2.18 1.15 17.83
N LEU A 118 2.47 2.27 18.51
CA LEU A 118 1.47 3.28 18.86
C LEU A 118 0.80 3.89 17.63
N LEU A 119 1.59 4.23 16.59
CA LEU A 119 1.06 4.78 15.35
C LEU A 119 0.13 3.79 14.64
N HIS A 120 0.51 2.52 14.63
CA HIS A 120 -0.28 1.46 14.03
C HIS A 120 -1.52 1.15 14.88
N ASP A 121 -1.36 0.90 16.17
CA ASP A 121 -2.42 0.42 17.04
C ASP A 121 -3.42 1.52 17.44
N GLU A 122 -2.95 2.73 17.76
CA GLU A 122 -3.84 3.81 18.22
C GLU A 122 -4.41 4.64 17.06
N LEU A 123 -3.63 4.88 16.01
CA LEU A 123 -4.04 5.75 14.91
C LEU A 123 -4.41 4.98 13.62
N GLY A 124 -4.18 3.65 13.57
CA GLY A 124 -4.42 2.82 12.39
C GLY A 124 -3.57 3.25 11.19
N ILE A 125 -2.32 3.67 11.45
CA ILE A 125 -1.40 4.13 10.41
C ILE A 125 -0.61 2.92 9.89
N ASP A 126 -0.91 2.49 8.67
CA ASP A 126 -0.34 1.30 8.04
C ASP A 126 0.56 1.62 6.84
N SER A 127 0.67 2.89 6.46
CA SER A 127 1.44 3.35 5.30
C SER A 127 2.13 4.69 5.55
N LEU A 128 3.11 5.02 4.71
CA LEU A 128 3.79 6.32 4.80
C LEU A 128 2.88 7.49 4.42
N GLU A 129 1.92 7.27 3.52
CA GLU A 129 0.90 8.24 3.14
C GLU A 129 -0.07 8.53 4.30
N ALA A 130 -0.53 7.49 5.02
CA ALA A 130 -1.34 7.66 6.22
C ALA A 130 -0.56 8.39 7.32
N LEU A 131 0.75 8.11 7.44
CA LEU A 131 1.63 8.81 8.37
C LEU A 131 1.79 10.28 7.99
N GLU A 132 1.95 10.60 6.70
CA GLU A 132 2.01 11.98 6.22
C GLU A 132 0.72 12.75 6.52
N ALA A 133 -0.42 12.16 6.20
CA ALA A 133 -1.72 12.75 6.51
C ALA A 133 -1.86 13.04 8.01
N ALA A 134 -1.52 12.07 8.87
CA ALA A 134 -1.55 12.22 10.32
C ALA A 134 -0.55 13.26 10.86
N ALA A 135 0.59 13.41 10.18
CA ALA A 135 1.57 14.45 10.51
C ALA A 135 1.04 15.86 10.23
N HIS A 136 0.17 16.02 9.22
CA HIS A 136 -0.37 17.32 8.82
C HIS A 136 -1.70 17.67 9.51
N ASP A 137 -2.53 16.70 9.85
CA ASP A 137 -3.84 16.93 10.51
C ASP A 137 -3.77 17.03 12.04
N GLY A 138 -2.57 16.89 12.61
CA GLY A 138 -2.32 17.07 14.05
C GLY A 138 -2.47 15.80 14.89
N ARG A 139 -2.87 14.66 14.33
CA ARG A 139 -3.01 13.40 15.09
C ARG A 139 -1.72 12.94 15.73
N LEU A 140 -0.57 13.18 15.07
CA LEU A 140 0.74 12.82 15.63
C LEU A 140 1.19 13.69 16.81
N ALA A 141 0.61 14.87 17.00
CA ALA A 141 1.00 15.78 18.09
C ALA A 141 0.70 15.20 19.48
N ASN A 142 -0.23 14.26 19.57
CA ASN A 142 -0.66 13.63 20.83
C ASN A 142 0.04 12.29 21.10
N ILE A 143 0.92 11.83 20.19
CA ILE A 143 1.62 10.56 20.37
C ILE A 143 2.85 10.76 21.26
N ALA A 144 2.92 9.94 22.31
CA ALA A 144 4.06 9.95 23.23
C ALA A 144 5.39 9.74 22.47
N GLY A 145 6.32 10.67 22.68
CA GLY A 145 7.62 10.62 22.03
C GLY A 145 7.71 11.35 20.68
N ILE A 146 6.62 11.92 20.15
CA ILE A 146 6.65 12.76 18.94
C ILE A 146 6.49 14.23 19.35
N GLY A 147 7.62 14.89 19.69
CA GLY A 147 7.62 16.34 19.92
C GLY A 147 7.68 17.14 18.61
N ALA A 148 7.47 18.47 18.73
CA ALA A 148 7.38 19.37 17.56
C ALA A 148 8.58 19.26 16.58
N LYS A 149 9.80 19.14 17.09
CA LYS A 149 11.02 18.98 16.25
C LYS A 149 11.00 17.66 15.47
N ARG A 150 10.58 16.57 16.10
CA ARG A 150 10.48 15.24 15.46
C ARG A 150 9.36 15.24 14.44
N LEU A 151 8.21 15.82 14.76
CA LEU A 151 7.08 15.96 13.84
C LEU A 151 7.49 16.71 12.57
N GLN A 152 8.25 17.81 12.71
CA GLN A 152 8.75 18.54 11.54
C GLN A 152 9.71 17.69 10.71
N GLY A 153 10.65 16.97 11.33
CA GLY A 153 11.55 16.05 10.61
C GLY A 153 10.83 14.93 9.87
N ILE A 154 9.76 14.38 10.45
CA ILE A 154 8.89 13.38 9.79
C ILE A 154 8.22 14.01 8.57
N ARG A 155 7.65 15.22 8.68
CA ARG A 155 7.02 15.93 7.55
C ARG A 155 7.99 16.17 6.39
N ASP A 156 9.18 16.70 6.69
CA ASP A 156 10.20 17.01 5.69
C ASP A 156 10.68 15.75 4.97
N LEU A 157 10.89 14.67 5.72
CA LEU A 157 11.29 13.38 5.14
C LEU A 157 10.19 12.77 4.27
N LEU A 158 8.95 12.78 4.75
CA LEU A 158 7.82 12.22 3.99
C LEU A 158 7.54 13.04 2.74
N ALA A 159 7.62 14.37 2.81
CA ALA A 159 7.53 15.24 1.63
C ALA A 159 8.58 14.87 0.58
N THR A 160 9.80 14.58 1.00
CA THR A 160 10.88 14.15 0.10
C THR A 160 10.66 12.72 -0.44
N ARG A 161 10.30 11.77 0.43
CA ARG A 161 10.11 10.36 0.04
C ARG A 161 8.90 10.14 -0.86
N LEU A 162 7.81 10.87 -0.60
CA LEU A 162 6.56 10.78 -1.35
C LEU A 162 6.53 11.72 -2.56
N GLY A 163 7.61 12.48 -2.80
CA GLY A 163 7.76 13.35 -3.98
C GLY A 163 6.78 14.53 -4.00
N ARG A 164 6.25 14.91 -2.83
CA ARG A 164 5.23 15.96 -2.74
C ARG A 164 5.83 17.30 -2.34
N ILE A 165 6.18 18.11 -3.33
CA ILE A 165 6.08 19.57 -3.19
C ILE A 165 4.58 19.88 -3.33
N ARG A 166 3.90 20.06 -2.21
CA ARG A 166 2.44 20.30 -2.21
C ARG A 166 2.16 21.75 -2.58
N PRO A 167 1.50 22.05 -3.73
CA PRO A 167 0.78 23.31 -3.88
C PRO A 167 -0.45 23.32 -2.95
N PRO A 168 -0.90 24.50 -2.45
CA PRO A 168 -2.02 24.58 -1.53
C PRO A 168 -3.31 24.08 -2.21
N ARG A 169 -4.05 23.25 -1.50
CA ARG A 169 -5.42 22.78 -1.77
C ARG A 169 -5.99 23.20 -3.12
N ALA A 170 -5.74 22.43 -4.15
CA ALA A 170 -6.53 22.49 -5.39
C ALA A 170 -6.51 21.09 -6.02
N SER A 171 -7.71 20.57 -6.28
CA SER A 171 -8.04 19.43 -7.11
C SER A 171 -7.42 18.08 -6.76
N VAL A 172 -8.29 17.08 -6.53
CA VAL A 172 -8.01 15.66 -6.67
C VAL A 172 -7.14 15.50 -7.92
N SER A 173 -5.91 15.03 -7.77
CA SER A 173 -5.07 14.78 -8.94
C SER A 173 -5.79 13.75 -9.80
N ALA A 174 -5.76 13.91 -11.12
CA ALA A 174 -6.42 13.00 -12.07
C ALA A 174 -5.98 11.54 -11.89
N ASP A 175 -4.90 11.31 -11.16
CA ASP A 175 -4.30 10.01 -10.87
C ASP A 175 -4.76 9.38 -9.53
N GLU A 176 -5.59 10.08 -8.74
CA GLU A 176 -6.12 9.56 -7.48
C GLU A 176 -7.49 8.89 -7.71
N PRO A 177 -7.73 7.66 -7.19
CA PRO A 177 -9.03 7.01 -7.34
C PRO A 177 -10.11 7.84 -6.65
N SER A 178 -11.27 7.95 -7.27
CA SER A 178 -12.42 8.62 -6.67
C SER A 178 -12.94 7.84 -5.47
N VAL A 179 -13.68 8.52 -4.56
CA VAL A 179 -14.37 7.85 -3.46
C VAL A 179 -15.35 6.82 -3.99
N SER A 180 -16.09 7.13 -5.05
CA SER A 180 -17.01 6.18 -5.70
C SER A 180 -16.31 4.90 -6.16
N GLU A 181 -15.13 5.03 -6.78
CA GLU A 181 -14.33 3.90 -7.24
C GLU A 181 -13.82 3.03 -6.07
N LEU A 182 -13.37 3.66 -4.98
CA LEU A 182 -12.93 2.94 -3.78
C LEU A 182 -14.08 2.22 -3.07
N LEU A 183 -15.27 2.84 -3.00
CA LEU A 183 -16.46 2.23 -2.42
C LEU A 183 -16.99 1.08 -3.29
N ASP A 184 -16.89 1.18 -4.62
CA ASP A 184 -17.24 0.10 -5.54
C ASP A 184 -16.31 -1.11 -5.37
N VAL A 185 -15.01 -0.89 -5.20
CA VAL A 185 -14.04 -1.96 -4.91
C VAL A 185 -14.32 -2.58 -3.53
N ASP A 186 -14.63 -1.79 -2.50
CA ASP A 186 -15.04 -2.27 -1.18
C ASP A 186 -16.29 -3.15 -1.27
N HIS A 187 -17.29 -2.71 -2.03
CA HIS A 187 -18.52 -3.46 -2.23
C HIS A 187 -18.26 -4.81 -2.92
N GLU A 188 -17.55 -4.81 -4.04
CA GLU A 188 -17.15 -6.02 -4.76
C GLU A 188 -16.39 -6.99 -3.86
N TYR A 189 -15.44 -6.48 -3.08
CA TYR A 189 -14.65 -7.29 -2.16
C TYR A 189 -15.53 -7.98 -1.12
N ARG A 190 -16.37 -7.22 -0.43
CA ARG A 190 -17.23 -7.74 0.64
C ARG A 190 -18.22 -8.75 0.12
N GLU A 191 -18.90 -8.47 -1.00
CA GLU A 191 -19.83 -9.38 -1.64
C GLU A 191 -19.15 -10.73 -1.96
N LYS A 192 -17.97 -10.70 -2.59
CA LYS A 192 -17.23 -11.91 -2.95
C LYS A 192 -16.65 -12.65 -1.76
N ALA A 193 -16.20 -11.92 -0.73
CA ALA A 193 -15.66 -12.50 0.49
C ALA A 193 -16.74 -13.21 1.30
N GLU A 194 -17.92 -12.59 1.47
CA GLU A 194 -19.07 -13.16 2.16
C GLU A 194 -19.62 -14.39 1.42
N ALA A 195 -19.61 -14.35 0.10
CA ALA A 195 -20.01 -15.49 -0.73
C ALA A 195 -18.95 -16.61 -0.81
N GLY A 196 -17.80 -16.48 -0.15
CA GLY A 196 -16.72 -17.48 -0.19
C GLY A 196 -16.07 -17.64 -1.58
N ARG A 197 -16.21 -16.65 -2.46
CA ARG A 197 -15.73 -16.71 -3.86
C ARG A 197 -14.28 -16.26 -4.03
N LEU A 198 -13.64 -15.80 -2.96
CA LEU A 198 -12.24 -15.34 -2.98
C LEU A 198 -11.29 -16.42 -2.48
N ARG A 199 -10.06 -16.39 -3.00
CA ARG A 199 -8.96 -17.17 -2.42
C ARG A 199 -8.56 -16.55 -1.09
N THR A 200 -8.18 -17.40 -0.13
CA THR A 200 -7.73 -17.00 1.19
C THR A 200 -6.22 -17.16 1.31
N ILE A 201 -5.59 -16.27 2.06
CA ILE A 201 -4.19 -16.37 2.47
C ILE A 201 -4.10 -16.63 3.97
N ALA A 202 -2.98 -17.21 4.42
CA ALA A 202 -2.65 -17.38 5.81
C ALA A 202 -1.80 -16.18 6.28
N PRO A 203 -2.40 -15.15 6.93
CA PRO A 203 -1.61 -14.01 7.38
C PRO A 203 -0.62 -14.46 8.47
N ARG A 204 0.58 -13.87 8.46
CA ARG A 204 1.62 -14.21 9.43
C ARG A 204 1.30 -13.71 10.84
N ARG A 205 0.66 -12.53 10.95
CA ARG A 205 0.30 -11.91 12.23
C ARG A 205 -1.14 -12.26 12.60
N MET A 206 -1.45 -12.25 13.91
CA MET A 206 -2.79 -12.52 14.45
C MET A 206 -3.42 -13.81 13.91
N ASN A 207 -2.56 -14.82 13.64
CA ASN A 207 -2.95 -16.13 13.10
C ASN A 207 -2.11 -17.25 13.72
N PRO A 208 -2.32 -17.54 15.00
CA PRO A 208 -1.52 -18.54 15.73
C PRO A 208 -1.68 -19.96 15.17
N SER A 209 -2.82 -20.28 14.54
CA SER A 209 -3.08 -21.59 13.93
C SER A 209 -2.44 -21.74 12.55
N GLY A 210 -2.04 -20.64 11.90
CA GLY A 210 -1.50 -20.66 10.53
C GLY A 210 -2.54 -20.91 9.44
N ASP A 211 -3.83 -20.81 9.78
CA ASP A 211 -4.92 -21.07 8.84
C ASP A 211 -5.03 -20.03 7.73
N ALA A 212 -5.38 -20.46 6.51
CA ALA A 212 -5.68 -19.57 5.40
C ALA A 212 -7.12 -19.03 5.54
N TRP A 213 -7.30 -17.91 6.21
CA TRP A 213 -8.62 -17.35 6.49
C TRP A 213 -8.89 -15.98 5.87
N LEU A 214 -7.86 -15.24 5.45
CA LEU A 214 -7.98 -13.86 4.98
C LEU A 214 -8.24 -13.82 3.47
N PRO A 215 -9.46 -13.47 3.03
CA PRO A 215 -9.76 -13.40 1.60
C PRO A 215 -9.03 -12.23 0.94
N VAL A 216 -8.59 -12.41 -0.31
CA VAL A 216 -7.92 -11.40 -1.11
C VAL A 216 -8.64 -11.24 -2.44
N LEU A 217 -8.94 -10.00 -2.80
CA LEU A 217 -9.46 -9.62 -4.12
C LEU A 217 -8.38 -8.89 -4.90
N HIS A 218 -8.16 -9.32 -6.14
CA HIS A 218 -7.47 -8.54 -7.15
C HIS A 218 -8.50 -8.13 -8.20
N THR A 219 -8.64 -6.83 -8.43
CA THR A 219 -9.60 -6.28 -9.41
C THR A 219 -9.01 -5.07 -10.13
N ARG A 220 -9.65 -4.62 -11.20
CA ARG A 220 -9.18 -3.50 -12.02
C ARG A 220 -10.31 -2.52 -12.28
N ARG A 221 -9.97 -1.23 -12.30
CA ARG A 221 -10.83 -0.13 -12.75
C ARG A 221 -10.01 0.77 -13.68
N GLY A 222 -10.40 0.85 -14.94
CA GLY A 222 -9.59 1.53 -15.94
C GLY A 222 -8.17 0.97 -15.97
N ASP A 223 -7.17 1.82 -15.79
CA ASP A 223 -5.76 1.44 -15.77
C ASP A 223 -5.21 1.15 -14.37
N ARG A 224 -6.04 1.23 -13.33
CA ARG A 224 -5.65 0.98 -11.94
C ARG A 224 -5.90 -0.45 -11.53
N HIS A 225 -4.92 -1.07 -10.89
CA HIS A 225 -5.05 -2.37 -10.24
C HIS A 225 -5.29 -2.19 -8.74
N TYR A 226 -6.24 -2.95 -8.23
CA TYR A 226 -6.65 -2.92 -6.83
C TYR A 226 -6.41 -4.27 -6.18
N THR A 227 -5.84 -4.24 -4.97
CA THR A 227 -5.78 -5.39 -4.08
C THR A 227 -6.51 -5.04 -2.80
N ALA A 228 -7.61 -5.75 -2.51
CA ALA A 228 -8.42 -5.52 -1.32
C ALA A 228 -8.40 -6.72 -0.39
N LEU A 229 -8.31 -6.46 0.90
CA LEU A 229 -8.36 -7.48 1.97
C LEU A 229 -8.91 -6.87 3.26
N TYR A 230 -9.44 -7.72 4.14
CA TYR A 230 -9.80 -7.29 5.48
C TYR A 230 -8.57 -6.87 6.30
N SER A 231 -8.75 -5.89 7.18
CA SER A 231 -7.70 -5.46 8.09
C SER A 231 -7.37 -6.56 9.09
N ASN A 232 -6.11 -7.01 9.09
CA ASN A 232 -5.58 -7.98 10.07
C ASN A 232 -4.70 -7.27 11.11
N THR A 233 -5.08 -6.07 11.53
CA THR A 233 -4.36 -5.30 12.55
C THR A 233 -4.79 -5.72 13.95
N PRO A 234 -3.90 -5.61 14.98
CA PRO A 234 -4.27 -5.86 16.37
C PRO A 234 -5.52 -5.07 16.79
N ARG A 235 -5.63 -3.82 16.34
CA ARG A 235 -6.77 -2.95 16.61
C ARG A 235 -8.07 -3.46 15.99
N ALA A 236 -8.02 -3.95 14.74
CA ALA A 236 -9.19 -4.52 14.09
C ALA A 236 -9.69 -5.77 14.83
N HIS A 237 -8.76 -6.60 15.34
CA HIS A 237 -9.07 -7.76 16.18
C HIS A 237 -9.64 -7.33 17.55
N GLN A 238 -9.00 -6.38 18.23
CA GLN A 238 -9.43 -5.86 19.54
C GLN A 238 -10.86 -5.32 19.51
N PHE A 239 -11.24 -4.61 18.44
CA PHE A 239 -12.57 -4.05 18.26
C PHE A 239 -13.56 -4.97 17.56
N GLY A 240 -13.18 -6.20 17.22
CA GLY A 240 -14.01 -7.12 16.45
C GLY A 240 -14.35 -6.60 15.04
N ARG A 241 -13.51 -5.74 14.47
CA ARG A 241 -13.74 -5.03 13.20
C ARG A 241 -12.97 -5.61 12.02
N THR A 242 -12.38 -6.78 12.17
CA THR A 242 -11.60 -7.42 11.09
C THR A 242 -12.39 -7.59 9.79
N ARG A 243 -13.70 -7.84 9.87
CA ARG A 243 -14.58 -7.97 8.69
C ARG A 243 -15.26 -6.66 8.29
N ASP A 244 -15.12 -5.60 9.07
CA ASP A 244 -15.64 -4.27 8.74
C ASP A 244 -14.62 -3.40 8.04
N TRP A 245 -13.34 -3.46 8.47
CA TRP A 245 -12.28 -2.63 7.91
C TRP A 245 -11.65 -3.30 6.68
N VAL A 246 -11.85 -2.69 5.53
CA VAL A 246 -11.27 -3.15 4.25
C VAL A 246 -10.11 -2.24 3.88
N VAL A 247 -8.95 -2.84 3.69
CA VAL A 247 -7.74 -2.17 3.22
C VAL A 247 -7.64 -2.38 1.71
N ILE A 248 -7.51 -1.29 0.97
CA ILE A 248 -7.43 -1.27 -0.49
C ILE A 248 -6.10 -0.67 -0.90
N TYR A 249 -5.30 -1.45 -1.60
CA TYR A 249 -4.06 -1.01 -2.21
C TYR A 249 -4.30 -0.73 -3.69
N VAL A 250 -3.80 0.41 -4.14
CA VAL A 250 -4.00 0.89 -5.51
C VAL A 250 -2.66 1.06 -6.19
N GLU A 251 -2.49 0.39 -7.31
CA GLU A 251 -1.37 0.59 -8.21
C GLU A 251 -1.89 1.31 -9.46
N SER A 252 -1.41 2.52 -9.69
CA SER A 252 -1.72 3.30 -10.89
C SER A 252 -0.52 3.31 -11.82
N PRO A 253 -0.70 3.18 -13.15
CA PRO A 253 0.32 3.58 -14.10
C PRO A 253 0.47 5.09 -13.99
N GLY A 254 1.60 5.59 -13.47
CA GLY A 254 1.79 7.01 -13.27
C GLY A 254 2.01 7.75 -14.59
N ALA A 255 1.28 8.83 -14.81
CA ALA A 255 1.75 9.93 -15.63
C ALA A 255 2.71 10.76 -14.76
N ASP A 256 3.95 10.95 -15.20
CA ASP A 256 4.95 11.92 -14.72
C ASP A 256 5.37 11.94 -13.23
N GLY A 257 5.22 10.86 -12.46
CA GLY A 257 5.67 10.83 -11.06
C GLY A 257 5.97 9.45 -10.51
N PRO A 258 6.63 9.32 -9.34
CA PRO A 258 6.83 8.01 -8.73
C PRO A 258 5.46 7.37 -8.47
N ALA A 259 5.15 6.18 -9.10
CA ALA A 259 3.95 5.43 -8.77
C ALA A 259 4.07 5.04 -7.32
N THR A 260 3.30 5.66 -6.53
CA THR A 260 3.10 5.32 -5.15
C THR A 260 2.03 4.25 -5.14
N GLU A 261 2.36 3.09 -4.62
CA GLU A 261 1.32 2.21 -4.15
C GLU A 261 0.59 2.99 -3.05
N ARG A 262 -0.67 3.34 -3.31
CA ARG A 262 -1.50 4.07 -2.36
C ARG A 262 -2.36 3.09 -1.60
N GLN A 263 -2.53 3.34 -0.32
CA GLN A 263 -3.38 2.55 0.55
C GLN A 263 -4.56 3.38 1.02
N TYR A 264 -5.74 2.80 0.97
CA TYR A 264 -6.96 3.36 1.50
C TYR A 264 -7.61 2.37 2.46
N THR A 265 -8.33 2.87 3.45
CA THR A 265 -9.09 2.02 4.37
C THR A 265 -10.55 2.45 4.31
N VAL A 266 -11.43 1.50 3.98
CA VAL A 266 -12.87 1.69 3.98
C VAL A 266 -13.46 1.04 5.22
N VAL A 267 -14.32 1.78 5.93
CA VAL A 267 -14.93 1.33 7.19
C VAL A 267 -16.39 1.74 7.25
N SER A 268 -17.18 1.09 8.11
CA SER A 268 -18.51 1.60 8.46
C SER A 268 -18.38 2.80 9.41
N ALA A 269 -19.02 3.92 9.07
CA ALA A 269 -19.04 5.09 9.92
C ALA A 269 -19.83 4.82 11.20
N GLY A 270 -19.18 5.00 12.37
CA GLY A 270 -19.80 4.79 13.69
C GLY A 270 -20.61 5.96 14.18
N SER A 271 -20.43 7.16 13.61
CA SER A 271 -21.04 8.41 14.07
C SER A 271 -21.11 9.45 12.95
N GLY A 272 -21.79 10.56 13.21
CA GLY A 272 -21.89 11.69 12.29
C GLY A 272 -22.92 11.47 11.17
N PRO A 273 -22.91 12.35 10.14
CA PRO A 273 -23.91 12.35 9.07
C PRO A 273 -23.88 11.12 8.15
N LEU A 274 -22.79 10.33 8.20
CA LEU A 274 -22.61 9.10 7.42
C LEU A 274 -22.75 7.84 8.30
N ARG A 275 -23.36 7.92 9.48
CA ARG A 275 -23.50 6.78 10.37
C ARG A 275 -24.17 5.60 9.66
N GLY A 276 -23.48 4.44 9.67
CA GLY A 276 -23.93 3.22 9.01
C GLY A 276 -23.43 3.07 7.57
N GLU A 277 -23.05 4.17 6.92
CA GLU A 277 -22.53 4.14 5.57
C GLU A 277 -21.05 3.71 5.51
N ARG A 278 -20.63 3.24 4.35
CA ARG A 278 -19.23 2.93 4.08
C ARG A 278 -18.46 4.21 3.78
N VAL A 279 -17.35 4.45 4.45
CA VAL A 279 -16.55 5.67 4.28
C VAL A 279 -15.09 5.35 4.07
N VAL A 280 -14.46 6.08 3.17
CA VAL A 280 -13.02 6.08 2.98
C VAL A 280 -12.41 6.97 4.06
N ARG A 281 -11.62 6.40 4.95
CA ARG A 281 -10.96 7.16 6.03
C ARG A 281 -10.10 8.29 5.48
N GLY A 282 -10.24 9.48 6.10
CA GLY A 282 -9.53 10.69 5.69
C GLY A 282 -10.12 11.40 4.48
N ARG A 283 -11.20 10.84 3.88
CA ARG A 283 -11.94 11.43 2.75
C ARG A 283 -13.45 11.58 3.07
N GLU A 284 -13.79 11.73 4.33
CA GLU A 284 -15.17 11.86 4.80
C GLU A 284 -15.95 12.99 4.10
N PRO A 285 -15.37 14.19 3.83
CA PRO A 285 -16.07 15.23 3.07
C PRO A 285 -16.47 14.80 1.67
N GLU A 286 -15.63 14.02 0.98
CA GLU A 286 -15.91 13.50 -0.36
C GLU A 286 -16.96 12.38 -0.29
N CYS A 287 -16.95 11.55 0.76
CA CYS A 287 -17.99 10.56 0.99
C CYS A 287 -19.35 11.23 1.21
N ILE A 288 -19.43 12.33 1.98
CA ILE A 288 -20.66 13.12 2.14
C ILE A 288 -21.14 13.64 0.80
N ALA A 289 -20.23 14.14 -0.05
CA ALA A 289 -20.59 14.63 -1.38
C ALA A 289 -21.06 13.50 -2.31
N HIS A 290 -20.48 12.30 -2.17
CA HIS A 290 -20.87 11.11 -2.93
C HIS A 290 -22.30 10.70 -2.60
N TYR A 291 -22.62 10.47 -1.31
CA TYR A 291 -23.96 10.03 -0.87
C TYR A 291 -25.05 11.09 -1.07
N ARG A 292 -24.70 12.37 -1.09
CA ARG A 292 -25.67 13.44 -1.45
C ARG A 292 -26.03 13.49 -2.93
N ARG A 293 -25.18 12.95 -3.81
CA ARG A 293 -25.40 12.93 -5.27
C ARG A 293 -26.22 11.72 -5.72
N GLU A 294 -26.30 10.67 -4.93
CA GLU A 294 -27.16 9.51 -5.18
C GLU A 294 -28.56 9.79 -4.58
N PRO A 295 -29.60 10.14 -5.38
CA PRO A 295 -30.95 10.30 -4.86
C PRO A 295 -31.55 8.91 -4.60
N GLY A 296 -31.57 8.46 -3.34
CA GLY A 296 -32.17 7.16 -3.00
C GLY A 296 -32.02 6.66 -1.57
N SER A 297 -31.38 7.39 -0.67
CA SER A 297 -31.30 7.00 0.75
C SER A 297 -32.17 7.94 1.57
N GLU A 298 -33.48 7.66 1.64
CA GLU A 298 -34.30 8.20 2.74
C GLU A 298 -33.84 7.53 4.05
N PRO A 299 -33.59 8.28 5.11
CA PRO A 299 -33.32 7.72 6.43
C PRO A 299 -34.60 7.11 7.00
N LEU A 300 -34.56 5.83 7.37
CA LEU A 300 -35.54 5.19 8.23
C LEU A 300 -35.40 5.68 9.68
#